data_a1df94d3269d5d5c559ea66786f215ae
#
_entry.id   a1df94d3269d5d5c559ea66786f215ae
#
_cell.length_a   1.000
_cell.length_b   1.000
_cell.length_c   1.000
_cell.angle_alpha   90.00
_cell.angle_beta   90.00
_cell.angle_gamma   90.00
#
_symmetry.space_group_name_H-M   'P 1'
#
loop_
_entity.id
_entity.type
_entity.pdbx_description
1 polymer ?
#
loop_
_entity_poly.entity_id
_entity_poly.type
_entity_poly.pdbx_seq_one_letter_code
_entity_poly.pdbx_strand_id
1 'polypeptide(L)'
;MLADVLNQIDALVWGPWLLVLLVGTGVYLTIRLGLIQMMKLPRALKLIFFARNKGEGDIDSFKALCTALAATVGTGNIVGVATAIKLGGPGALFWMWIAAFFGMATKYAEGCLAVRFRSVDENGNVAGGPMYYIEQGLGKKWKPLGMAFAFFGMLTAMLGSGTTTQVNAITHSLKASMDIPVVYSVPVLTILVGIIIFGGLRSIAKAAEKIVPAMAVLYFITTVSLLVIFYDQLPIAIAQIIDGAFNGTAAMGGFAGAGIMLALRSGIARGLFSNESGLGSAPIVAAAAKTKWPAEQGLISMTGTFIDTIIICTLTGLTIIVSGAWLGNTNGAELTQEAFATGFGNIAPILLTVSLTLFAFTTILGWNYYGERCLVYLAGVKAIPVYRVAYVVIIAGSAFLQLEEIWALADIVNGLMAIPNLIALLGLSGIVVTETKKYFHHLEIRDVKLKAYKARRIGKK
;
A
#
# COMPACT_ATOMS: atom_id res chain seq x y z
N MET A 1 18.84 -24.82 -3.01
CA MET A 1 18.46 -25.33 -1.67
C MET A 1 17.85 -24.25 -0.77
N LEU A 2 18.52 -23.10 -0.50
CA LEU A 2 17.91 -22.03 0.33
C LEU A 2 16.70 -21.41 -0.36
N ALA A 3 16.83 -21.04 -1.64
CA ALA A 3 15.73 -20.48 -2.42
C ALA A 3 14.51 -21.42 -2.50
N ASP A 4 14.73 -22.74 -2.67
CA ASP A 4 13.64 -23.71 -2.72
C ASP A 4 12.88 -23.79 -1.39
N VAL A 5 13.60 -23.73 -0.27
CA VAL A 5 12.99 -23.72 1.08
C VAL A 5 12.19 -22.43 1.29
N LEU A 6 12.74 -21.27 0.90
CA LEU A 6 12.03 -20.00 1.00
C LEU A 6 10.78 -20.00 0.13
N ASN A 7 10.85 -20.48 -1.10
CA ASN A 7 9.69 -20.57 -1.99
C ASN A 7 8.60 -21.52 -1.46
N GLN A 8 8.97 -22.62 -0.79
CA GLN A 8 8.01 -23.50 -0.13
C GLN A 8 7.32 -22.82 1.05
N ILE A 9 8.08 -22.10 1.87
CA ILE A 9 7.53 -21.34 3.00
C ILE A 9 6.62 -20.21 2.49
N ASP A 10 7.04 -19.49 1.45
CA ASP A 10 6.24 -18.46 0.81
C ASP A 10 4.92 -19.01 0.28
N ALA A 11 4.95 -20.12 -0.44
CA ALA A 11 3.75 -20.81 -0.94
C ALA A 11 2.81 -21.26 0.20
N LEU A 12 3.36 -21.62 1.36
CA LEU A 12 2.58 -21.96 2.56
C LEU A 12 1.96 -20.70 3.18
N VAL A 13 2.73 -19.65 3.34
CA VAL A 13 2.28 -18.37 3.98
C VAL A 13 1.21 -17.70 3.09
N TRP A 14 1.47 -17.53 1.81
CA TRP A 14 0.52 -16.96 0.84
C TRP A 14 -0.41 -18.01 0.21
N GLY A 15 -0.62 -19.11 0.93
CA GLY A 15 -1.57 -20.12 0.55
C GLY A 15 -3.03 -19.62 0.54
N PRO A 16 -3.98 -20.44 0.05
CA PRO A 16 -5.39 -20.06 -0.04
C PRO A 16 -5.99 -19.58 1.28
N TRP A 17 -5.50 -20.08 2.40
CA TRP A 17 -5.98 -19.72 3.73
C TRP A 17 -5.72 -18.25 4.10
N LEU A 18 -4.55 -17.67 3.77
CA LEU A 18 -4.27 -16.28 4.03
C LEU A 18 -5.06 -15.37 3.08
N LEU A 19 -5.17 -15.74 1.81
CA LEU A 19 -5.98 -14.99 0.83
C LEU A 19 -7.46 -14.94 1.25
N VAL A 20 -8.00 -16.08 1.70
CA VAL A 20 -9.36 -16.15 2.24
C VAL A 20 -9.51 -15.30 3.50
N LEU A 21 -8.53 -15.31 4.39
CA LEU A 21 -8.56 -14.49 5.61
C LEU A 21 -8.51 -13.00 5.26
N LEU A 22 -7.65 -12.57 4.35
CA LEU A 22 -7.51 -11.18 3.91
C LEU A 22 -8.79 -10.67 3.24
N VAL A 23 -9.22 -11.34 2.17
CA VAL A 23 -10.43 -10.96 1.43
C VAL A 23 -11.68 -11.14 2.28
N GLY A 24 -11.78 -12.25 3.00
CA GLY A 24 -12.90 -12.55 3.90
C GLY A 24 -13.08 -11.50 5.01
N THR A 25 -11.99 -11.01 5.60
CA THR A 25 -12.03 -9.89 6.55
C THR A 25 -12.56 -8.62 5.88
N GLY A 26 -12.13 -8.33 4.65
CA GLY A 26 -12.63 -7.19 3.87
C GLY A 26 -14.12 -7.31 3.54
N VAL A 27 -14.58 -8.48 3.12
CA VAL A 27 -16.02 -8.77 2.89
C VAL A 27 -16.82 -8.60 4.17
N TYR A 28 -16.37 -9.20 5.26
CA TYR A 28 -17.02 -9.10 6.57
C TYR A 28 -17.15 -7.63 7.03
N LEU A 29 -16.07 -6.86 6.94
CA LEU A 29 -16.09 -5.43 7.30
C LEU A 29 -16.97 -4.62 6.36
N THR A 30 -16.97 -4.93 5.07
CA THR A 30 -17.85 -4.29 4.07
C THR A 30 -19.33 -4.44 4.45
N ILE A 31 -19.75 -5.65 4.83
CA ILE A 31 -21.12 -5.93 5.25
C ILE A 31 -21.41 -5.20 6.59
N ARG A 32 -20.52 -5.32 7.57
CA ARG A 32 -20.69 -4.70 8.90
C ARG A 32 -20.77 -3.17 8.86
N LEU A 33 -20.08 -2.54 7.90
CA LEU A 33 -20.02 -1.08 7.74
C LEU A 33 -21.00 -0.54 6.68
N GLY A 34 -21.84 -1.40 6.08
CA GLY A 34 -22.87 -0.98 5.13
C GLY A 34 -22.29 -0.41 3.84
N LEU A 35 -21.36 -1.12 3.18
CA LEU A 35 -20.72 -0.70 1.92
C LEU A 35 -20.06 0.69 2.02
N ILE A 36 -19.36 0.96 3.12
CA ILE A 36 -18.80 2.28 3.42
C ILE A 36 -17.92 2.83 2.30
N GLN A 37 -17.17 1.97 1.62
CA GLN A 37 -16.30 2.33 0.50
C GLN A 37 -17.08 2.84 -0.73
N MET A 38 -18.34 2.45 -0.92
CA MET A 38 -19.20 3.01 -1.97
C MET A 38 -19.93 4.26 -1.47
N MET A 39 -20.62 4.12 -0.33
CA MET A 39 -21.52 5.16 0.18
C MET A 39 -20.81 6.42 0.64
N LYS A 40 -19.54 6.30 1.09
CA LYS A 40 -18.81 7.40 1.69
C LYS A 40 -17.52 7.81 0.96
N LEU A 41 -17.22 7.17 -0.17
CA LEU A 41 -16.04 7.52 -0.99
C LEU A 41 -16.00 9.00 -1.41
N PRO A 42 -17.09 9.63 -1.89
CA PRO A 42 -17.04 11.05 -2.25
C PRO A 42 -16.69 11.95 -1.06
N ARG A 43 -17.18 11.59 0.15
CA ARG A 43 -16.79 12.28 1.38
C ARG A 43 -15.34 12.06 1.74
N ALA A 44 -14.85 10.83 1.62
CA ALA A 44 -13.48 10.46 1.90
C ALA A 44 -12.50 11.24 1.01
N LEU A 45 -12.75 11.30 -0.30
CA LEU A 45 -11.97 12.09 -1.24
C LEU A 45 -11.97 13.58 -0.90
N LYS A 46 -13.13 14.12 -0.49
CA LYS A 46 -13.20 15.51 -0.02
C LYS A 46 -12.37 15.75 1.24
N LEU A 47 -12.30 14.79 2.16
CA LEU A 47 -11.53 14.93 3.39
C LEU A 47 -10.01 14.99 3.14
N ILE A 48 -9.50 14.44 2.05
CA ILE A 48 -8.08 14.53 1.69
C ILE A 48 -7.61 16.00 1.70
N PHE A 49 -8.41 16.90 1.13
CA PHE A 49 -8.04 18.31 0.97
C PHE A 49 -8.65 19.23 2.03
N PHE A 50 -9.75 18.81 2.65
CA PHE A 50 -10.56 19.66 3.54
C PHE A 50 -10.71 19.10 4.96
N ALA A 51 -9.85 18.15 5.39
CA ALA A 51 -9.80 17.72 6.78
C ALA A 51 -9.46 18.92 7.68
N ARG A 52 -10.15 19.00 8.83
CA ARG A 52 -9.98 20.16 9.72
C ARG A 52 -8.68 20.14 10.52
N ASN A 53 -7.95 19.04 10.53
CA ASN A 53 -6.69 18.84 11.25
C ASN A 53 -6.75 19.34 12.71
N LYS A 54 -7.92 19.17 13.36
CA LYS A 54 -8.16 19.57 14.74
C LYS A 54 -8.15 18.34 15.64
N GLY A 55 -7.24 18.30 16.55
CA GLY A 55 -7.09 17.20 17.51
C GLY A 55 -5.62 16.93 17.83
N GLU A 56 -5.40 15.91 18.62
CA GLU A 56 -4.07 15.40 18.91
C GLU A 56 -3.49 14.69 17.69
N GLY A 57 -2.18 14.71 17.53
CA GLY A 57 -1.45 14.10 16.42
C GLY A 57 -0.19 14.88 16.10
N ASP A 58 0.77 14.26 15.41
CA ASP A 58 2.07 14.85 15.09
C ASP A 58 2.08 15.53 13.72
N ILE A 59 1.27 15.03 12.78
CA ILE A 59 1.22 15.48 11.39
C ILE A 59 -0.23 15.68 10.92
N ASP A 60 -0.42 16.52 9.91
CA ASP A 60 -1.73 16.73 9.32
C ASP A 60 -2.22 15.47 8.59
N SER A 61 -3.54 15.29 8.49
CA SER A 61 -4.15 14.10 7.88
C SER A 61 -3.73 13.89 6.42
N PHE A 62 -3.52 14.98 5.66
CA PHE A 62 -2.99 14.90 4.29
C PHE A 62 -1.55 14.36 4.27
N LYS A 63 -0.68 14.85 5.19
CA LYS A 63 0.69 14.33 5.34
C LYS A 63 0.70 12.88 5.76
N ALA A 64 -0.21 12.48 6.65
CA ALA A 64 -0.36 11.08 7.05
C ALA A 64 -0.78 10.19 5.87
N LEU A 65 -1.72 10.64 5.03
CA LEU A 65 -2.10 9.94 3.80
C LEU A 65 -0.94 9.86 2.80
N CYS A 66 -0.24 10.97 2.54
CA CYS A 66 0.93 10.97 1.65
C CYS A 66 2.03 10.04 2.17
N THR A 67 2.26 9.99 3.49
CA THR A 67 3.25 9.06 4.07
C THR A 67 2.79 7.61 3.95
N ALA A 68 1.50 7.32 4.11
CA ALA A 68 0.94 6.00 3.86
C ALA A 68 1.06 5.61 2.38
N LEU A 69 0.72 6.52 1.45
CA LEU A 69 0.88 6.30 0.02
C LEU A 69 2.36 6.19 -0.39
N ALA A 70 3.26 6.90 0.28
CA ALA A 70 4.69 6.74 0.07
C ALA A 70 5.15 5.30 0.32
N ALA A 71 4.60 4.65 1.35
CA ALA A 71 4.92 3.25 1.65
C ALA A 71 4.26 2.25 0.69
N THR A 72 3.02 2.51 0.25
CA THR A 72 2.23 1.57 -0.57
C THR A 72 2.50 1.72 -2.06
N VAL A 73 2.60 2.95 -2.59
CA VAL A 73 2.88 3.19 -4.01
C VAL A 73 4.37 3.00 -4.29
N GLY A 74 4.71 1.80 -4.70
CA GLY A 74 6.09 1.33 -4.88
C GLY A 74 6.25 0.38 -6.06
N THR A 75 7.19 -0.56 -5.94
CA THR A 75 7.40 -1.61 -6.94
C THR A 75 6.15 -2.45 -7.18
N GLY A 76 5.27 -2.60 -6.17
CA GLY A 76 4.01 -3.32 -6.30
C GLY A 76 3.11 -2.85 -7.43
N ASN A 77 3.04 -1.53 -7.64
CA ASN A 77 2.18 -0.91 -8.66
C ASN A 77 2.69 -1.06 -10.09
N ILE A 78 3.96 -1.35 -10.28
CA ILE A 78 4.62 -1.51 -11.59
C ILE A 78 4.99 -2.97 -11.80
N VAL A 79 5.94 -3.46 -11.00
CA VAL A 79 6.48 -4.83 -11.08
C VAL A 79 5.43 -5.86 -10.66
N GLY A 80 4.71 -5.59 -9.56
CA GLY A 80 3.68 -6.49 -9.02
C GLY A 80 2.52 -6.68 -9.98
N VAL A 81 2.01 -5.60 -10.60
CA VAL A 81 0.93 -5.65 -11.60
C VAL A 81 1.38 -6.43 -12.83
N ALA A 82 2.58 -6.13 -13.34
CA ALA A 82 3.15 -6.85 -14.48
C ALA A 82 3.27 -8.35 -14.21
N THR A 83 3.79 -8.71 -13.03
CA THR A 83 3.89 -10.12 -12.60
C THR A 83 2.51 -10.77 -12.48
N ALA A 84 1.51 -10.07 -11.94
CA ALA A 84 0.15 -10.60 -11.82
C ALA A 84 -0.45 -10.92 -13.20
N ILE A 85 -0.31 -10.00 -14.15
CA ILE A 85 -0.82 -10.18 -15.53
C ILE A 85 -0.01 -11.26 -16.26
N LYS A 86 1.29 -11.33 -16.06
CA LYS A 86 2.14 -12.36 -16.67
C LYS A 86 1.76 -13.77 -16.22
N LEU A 87 1.47 -13.96 -14.93
CA LEU A 87 1.09 -15.24 -14.36
C LEU A 87 -0.38 -15.60 -14.59
N GLY A 88 -1.28 -14.64 -14.39
CA GLY A 88 -2.74 -14.88 -14.39
C GLY A 88 -3.46 -14.35 -15.62
N GLY A 89 -2.73 -13.82 -16.61
CA GLY A 89 -3.35 -13.14 -17.75
C GLY A 89 -4.04 -11.83 -17.38
N PRO A 90 -4.73 -11.19 -18.34
CA PRO A 90 -5.48 -9.95 -18.13
C PRO A 90 -6.51 -10.03 -16.99
N GLY A 91 -7.11 -11.20 -16.77
CA GLY A 91 -8.09 -11.44 -15.70
C GLY A 91 -7.56 -11.20 -14.28
N ALA A 92 -6.24 -11.23 -14.08
CA ALA A 92 -5.62 -10.88 -12.79
C ALA A 92 -5.94 -9.44 -12.37
N LEU A 93 -6.05 -8.50 -13.31
CA LEU A 93 -6.40 -7.11 -13.02
C LEU A 93 -7.83 -6.98 -12.46
N PHE A 94 -8.78 -7.77 -12.95
CA PHE A 94 -10.14 -7.83 -12.38
C PHE A 94 -10.10 -8.24 -10.90
N TRP A 95 -9.35 -9.29 -10.58
CA TRP A 95 -9.25 -9.79 -9.22
C TRP A 95 -8.47 -8.83 -8.29
N MET A 96 -7.55 -8.02 -8.84
CA MET A 96 -6.95 -6.90 -8.11
C MET A 96 -8.00 -5.85 -7.74
N TRP A 97 -8.95 -5.52 -8.63
CA TRP A 97 -10.05 -4.59 -8.32
C TRP A 97 -10.95 -5.11 -7.21
N ILE A 98 -11.29 -6.42 -7.27
CA ILE A 98 -12.10 -7.06 -6.23
C ILE A 98 -11.38 -7.03 -4.87
N ALA A 99 -10.10 -7.36 -4.85
CA ALA A 99 -9.29 -7.28 -3.63
C ALA A 99 -9.22 -5.86 -3.07
N ALA A 100 -9.01 -4.86 -3.92
CA ALA A 100 -8.98 -3.46 -3.52
C ALA A 100 -10.34 -2.96 -3.02
N PHE A 101 -11.43 -3.34 -3.67
CA PHE A 101 -12.78 -2.98 -3.25
C PHE A 101 -13.07 -3.40 -1.81
N PHE A 102 -12.80 -4.65 -1.47
CA PHE A 102 -12.95 -5.13 -0.10
C PHE A 102 -11.85 -4.62 0.82
N GLY A 103 -10.63 -4.46 0.31
CA GLY A 103 -9.49 -3.88 1.00
C GLY A 103 -9.72 -2.46 1.49
N MET A 104 -10.52 -1.65 0.80
CA MET A 104 -10.90 -0.30 1.23
C MET A 104 -11.63 -0.32 2.59
N ALA A 105 -12.53 -1.28 2.82
CA ALA A 105 -13.22 -1.41 4.10
C ALA A 105 -12.25 -1.88 5.21
N THR A 106 -11.29 -2.73 4.88
CA THR A 106 -10.22 -3.14 5.78
C THR A 106 -9.36 -1.95 6.18
N LYS A 107 -8.90 -1.16 5.20
CA LYS A 107 -8.08 0.04 5.41
C LYS A 107 -8.82 1.11 6.22
N TYR A 108 -10.15 1.22 6.03
CA TYR A 108 -11.00 2.06 6.88
C TYR A 108 -10.94 1.62 8.35
N ALA A 109 -11.11 0.33 8.60
CA ALA A 109 -11.10 -0.22 9.96
C ALA A 109 -9.72 -0.04 10.63
N GLU A 110 -8.65 -0.29 9.89
CA GLU A 110 -7.26 -0.07 10.31
C GLU A 110 -7.03 1.39 10.74
N GLY A 111 -7.39 2.35 9.90
CA GLY A 111 -7.24 3.77 10.20
C GLY A 111 -8.10 4.24 11.39
N CYS A 112 -9.30 3.68 11.53
CA CYS A 112 -10.18 3.94 12.65
C CYS A 112 -9.59 3.42 13.98
N LEU A 113 -9.14 2.18 14.02
CA LEU A 113 -8.54 1.57 15.21
C LEU A 113 -7.22 2.22 15.59
N ALA A 114 -6.42 2.63 14.60
CA ALA A 114 -5.14 3.32 14.81
C ALA A 114 -5.32 4.60 15.64
N VAL A 115 -6.31 5.42 15.31
CA VAL A 115 -6.60 6.65 16.06
C VAL A 115 -7.29 6.36 17.38
N ARG A 116 -8.17 5.36 17.44
CA ARG A 116 -8.90 4.99 18.67
C ARG A 116 -8.00 4.49 19.78
N PHE A 117 -6.94 3.76 19.44
CA PHE A 117 -6.03 3.11 20.38
C PHE A 117 -4.58 3.64 20.29
N ARG A 118 -4.41 4.88 19.82
CA ARG A 118 -3.09 5.51 19.84
C ARG A 118 -2.64 5.83 21.26
N SER A 119 -1.33 5.79 21.45
CA SER A 119 -0.61 6.16 22.67
C SER A 119 0.37 7.28 22.40
N VAL A 120 1.04 7.75 23.43
CA VAL A 120 2.16 8.70 23.33
C VAL A 120 3.40 8.00 23.85
N ASP A 121 4.50 8.08 23.13
CA ASP A 121 5.78 7.52 23.54
C ASP A 121 6.52 8.41 24.56
N GLU A 122 7.64 7.93 25.09
CA GLU A 122 8.43 8.65 26.09
C GLU A 122 8.98 10.00 25.59
N ASN A 123 9.05 10.20 24.27
CA ASN A 123 9.48 11.46 23.65
C ASN A 123 8.31 12.41 23.36
N GLY A 124 7.09 12.06 23.74
CA GLY A 124 5.88 12.83 23.47
C GLY A 124 5.33 12.68 22.06
N ASN A 125 5.83 11.75 21.23
CA ASN A 125 5.31 11.51 19.90
C ASN A 125 4.17 10.50 19.93
N VAL A 126 3.23 10.65 19.00
CA VAL A 126 2.13 9.69 18.87
C VAL A 126 2.64 8.35 18.35
N ALA A 127 2.22 7.28 19.00
CA ALA A 127 2.52 5.91 18.67
C ALA A 127 1.22 5.12 18.53
N GLY A 128 1.10 4.31 17.50
CA GLY A 128 -0.10 3.50 17.23
C GLY A 128 0.15 2.45 16.16
N GLY A 129 -0.91 1.79 15.77
CA GLY A 129 -0.87 0.68 14.82
C GLY A 129 -1.33 -0.63 15.46
N PRO A 130 -1.22 -1.76 14.72
CA PRO A 130 -1.74 -3.05 15.17
C PRO A 130 -1.25 -3.49 16.54
N MET A 131 0.04 -3.33 16.84
CA MET A 131 0.60 -3.71 18.13
C MET A 131 -0.14 -3.03 19.29
N TYR A 132 -0.53 -1.76 19.14
CA TYR A 132 -1.23 -1.00 20.17
C TYR A 132 -2.71 -1.39 20.26
N TYR A 133 -3.45 -1.48 19.15
CA TYR A 133 -4.86 -1.84 19.24
C TYR A 133 -5.08 -3.34 19.54
N ILE A 134 -4.09 -4.21 19.28
CA ILE A 134 -4.10 -5.59 19.78
C ILE A 134 -4.02 -5.58 21.31
N GLU A 135 -2.99 -4.93 21.89
CA GLU A 135 -2.77 -4.95 23.33
C GLU A 135 -3.88 -4.20 24.10
N GLN A 136 -4.29 -3.02 23.62
CA GLN A 136 -5.26 -2.18 24.31
C GLN A 136 -6.72 -2.54 24.01
N GLY A 137 -6.99 -2.97 22.78
CA GLY A 137 -8.34 -3.27 22.31
C GLY A 137 -8.81 -4.68 22.65
N LEU A 138 -7.96 -5.69 22.42
CA LEU A 138 -8.26 -7.08 22.77
C LEU A 138 -7.88 -7.41 24.23
N GLY A 139 -7.03 -6.59 24.84
CA GLY A 139 -6.59 -6.71 26.23
C GLY A 139 -5.16 -7.27 26.37
N LYS A 140 -4.59 -7.07 27.56
CA LYS A 140 -3.18 -7.40 27.88
C LYS A 140 -2.76 -8.85 27.59
N LYS A 141 -3.69 -9.78 27.62
CA LYS A 141 -3.42 -11.21 27.29
C LYS A 141 -2.98 -11.39 25.84
N TRP A 142 -3.35 -10.46 24.94
CA TRP A 142 -3.00 -10.49 23.52
C TRP A 142 -1.68 -9.77 23.20
N LYS A 143 -0.98 -9.25 24.22
CA LYS A 143 0.32 -8.59 24.03
C LYS A 143 1.32 -9.40 23.20
N PRO A 144 1.46 -10.74 23.38
CA PRO A 144 2.36 -11.54 22.54
C PRO A 144 2.02 -11.46 21.04
N LEU A 145 0.73 -11.35 20.69
CA LEU A 145 0.30 -11.17 19.31
C LEU A 145 0.70 -9.78 18.77
N GLY A 146 0.62 -8.74 19.62
CA GLY A 146 1.11 -7.39 19.27
C GLY A 146 2.64 -7.37 19.09
N MET A 147 3.37 -8.10 19.92
CA MET A 147 4.83 -8.27 19.78
C MET A 147 5.20 -9.02 18.49
N ALA A 148 4.45 -10.06 18.13
CA ALA A 148 4.64 -10.79 16.87
C ALA A 148 4.43 -9.86 15.66
N PHE A 149 3.35 -9.06 15.67
CA PHE A 149 3.13 -8.05 14.64
C PHE A 149 4.32 -7.09 14.53
N ALA A 150 4.76 -6.52 15.65
CA ALA A 150 5.86 -5.55 15.66
C ALA A 150 7.19 -6.16 15.20
N PHE A 151 7.46 -7.42 15.55
CA PHE A 151 8.63 -8.15 15.10
C PHE A 151 8.63 -8.36 13.58
N PHE A 152 7.54 -8.89 13.03
CA PHE A 152 7.44 -9.08 11.57
C PHE A 152 7.38 -7.76 10.82
N GLY A 153 6.72 -6.73 11.36
CA GLY A 153 6.70 -5.40 10.77
C GLY A 153 8.08 -4.74 10.70
N MET A 154 8.89 -4.91 11.74
CA MET A 154 10.28 -4.46 11.73
C MET A 154 11.12 -5.23 10.69
N LEU A 155 10.98 -6.54 10.60
CA LEU A 155 11.68 -7.35 9.60
C LEU A 155 11.25 -6.99 8.17
N THR A 156 9.95 -6.80 7.93
CA THR A 156 9.43 -6.34 6.63
C THR A 156 10.02 -4.99 6.22
N ALA A 157 10.15 -4.07 7.18
CA ALA A 157 10.76 -2.76 6.94
C ALA A 157 12.24 -2.88 6.59
N MET A 158 13.01 -3.69 7.30
CA MET A 158 14.47 -3.76 7.16
C MET A 158 14.93 -4.69 6.03
N LEU A 159 14.36 -5.87 5.94
CA LEU A 159 14.83 -6.96 5.07
C LEU A 159 13.82 -7.35 3.98
N GLY A 160 12.60 -6.81 4.06
CA GLY A 160 11.50 -7.20 3.19
C GLY A 160 11.17 -6.15 2.13
N SER A 161 9.88 -6.10 1.78
CA SER A 161 9.30 -5.21 0.78
C SER A 161 9.52 -3.72 1.04
N GLY A 162 9.84 -3.34 2.28
CA GLY A 162 10.07 -1.94 2.66
C GLY A 162 11.42 -1.38 2.20
N THR A 163 12.45 -2.20 2.04
CA THR A 163 13.81 -1.71 1.75
C THR A 163 14.52 -2.49 0.67
N THR A 164 14.79 -3.78 0.88
CA THR A 164 15.70 -4.53 0.02
C THR A 164 15.19 -4.65 -1.41
N THR A 165 13.90 -4.95 -1.59
CA THR A 165 13.26 -5.04 -2.91
C THR A 165 13.25 -3.69 -3.63
N GLN A 166 13.04 -2.60 -2.89
CA GLN A 166 13.00 -1.24 -3.45
C GLN A 166 14.38 -0.77 -3.91
N VAL A 167 15.40 -0.94 -3.06
CA VAL A 167 16.80 -0.59 -3.42
C VAL A 167 17.24 -1.37 -4.65
N ASN A 168 16.94 -2.67 -4.68
CA ASN A 168 17.27 -3.52 -5.80
C ASN A 168 16.58 -3.05 -7.09
N ALA A 169 15.27 -2.77 -7.03
CA ALA A 169 14.51 -2.27 -8.17
C ALA A 169 15.06 -0.93 -8.71
N ILE A 170 15.42 0.02 -7.85
CA ILE A 170 16.03 1.29 -8.26
C ILE A 170 17.35 1.05 -8.96
N THR A 171 18.27 0.33 -8.33
CA THR A 171 19.66 0.19 -8.80
C THR A 171 19.75 -0.61 -10.09
N HIS A 172 18.96 -1.68 -10.23
CA HIS A 172 18.89 -2.47 -11.46
C HIS A 172 18.22 -1.71 -12.61
N SER A 173 17.15 -0.95 -12.33
CA SER A 173 16.48 -0.14 -13.34
C SER A 173 17.39 0.98 -13.86
N LEU A 174 18.12 1.67 -12.98
CA LEU A 174 19.11 2.69 -13.37
C LEU A 174 20.25 2.10 -14.21
N LYS A 175 20.72 0.91 -13.85
CA LYS A 175 21.74 0.21 -14.62
C LYS A 175 21.24 -0.20 -16.01
N ALA A 176 20.04 -0.79 -16.07
CA ALA A 176 19.49 -1.30 -17.33
C ALA A 176 19.10 -0.19 -18.32
N SER A 177 18.60 0.95 -17.83
CA SER A 177 18.04 2.00 -18.70
C SER A 177 18.97 3.17 -18.95
N MET A 178 19.92 3.45 -18.04
CA MET A 178 20.80 4.62 -18.08
C MET A 178 22.29 4.26 -17.99
N ASP A 179 22.61 2.96 -17.94
CA ASP A 179 23.97 2.43 -17.74
C ASP A 179 24.68 3.00 -16.50
N ILE A 180 23.91 3.34 -15.45
CA ILE A 180 24.46 3.83 -14.19
C ILE A 180 24.83 2.62 -13.31
N PRO A 181 26.12 2.38 -13.05
CA PRO A 181 26.57 1.27 -12.23
C PRO A 181 26.01 1.31 -10.80
N VAL A 182 25.71 0.13 -10.25
CA VAL A 182 25.19 -0.04 -8.88
C VAL A 182 26.10 0.63 -7.84
N VAL A 183 27.42 0.59 -8.06
CA VAL A 183 28.43 1.21 -7.18
C VAL A 183 28.24 2.72 -7.01
N TYR A 184 27.68 3.42 -7.98
CA TYR A 184 27.39 4.85 -7.89
C TYR A 184 25.95 5.13 -7.39
N SER A 185 24.98 4.35 -7.84
CA SER A 185 23.57 4.58 -7.47
C SER A 185 23.30 4.28 -5.98
N VAL A 186 23.93 3.25 -5.40
CA VAL A 186 23.71 2.86 -3.99
C VAL A 186 24.18 3.93 -3.00
N PRO A 187 25.41 4.47 -3.07
CA PRO A 187 25.84 5.53 -2.17
C PRO A 187 24.95 6.78 -2.24
N VAL A 188 24.56 7.20 -3.45
CA VAL A 188 23.67 8.35 -3.63
C VAL A 188 22.33 8.09 -2.97
N LEU A 189 21.73 6.93 -3.24
CA LEU A 189 20.46 6.54 -2.62
C LEU A 189 20.56 6.50 -1.08
N THR A 190 21.61 5.87 -0.56
CA THR A 190 21.87 5.73 0.88
C THR A 190 21.99 7.09 1.56
N ILE A 191 22.72 8.03 0.97
CA ILE A 191 22.89 9.39 1.49
C ILE A 191 21.55 10.14 1.47
N LEU A 192 20.82 10.12 0.36
CA LEU A 192 19.53 10.81 0.22
C LEU A 192 18.50 10.30 1.23
N VAL A 193 18.38 8.96 1.36
CA VAL A 193 17.49 8.37 2.37
C VAL A 193 17.97 8.73 3.77
N GLY A 194 19.27 8.60 4.06
CA GLY A 194 19.85 8.92 5.37
C GLY A 194 19.49 10.33 5.81
N ILE A 195 19.71 11.35 4.97
CA ILE A 195 19.39 12.76 5.29
C ILE A 195 17.93 12.91 5.73
N ILE A 196 17.00 12.20 5.10
CA ILE A 196 15.58 12.34 5.38
C ILE A 196 15.20 11.59 6.66
N ILE A 197 15.66 10.33 6.84
CA ILE A 197 15.22 9.49 7.95
C ILE A 197 15.77 9.94 9.30
N PHE A 198 16.98 10.53 9.33
CA PHE A 198 17.52 11.09 10.58
C PHE A 198 16.68 12.27 11.10
N GLY A 199 15.92 12.96 10.25
CA GLY A 199 14.94 13.98 10.64
C GLY A 199 13.61 13.41 11.20
N GLY A 200 13.43 12.09 11.23
CA GLY A 200 12.25 11.40 11.77
C GLY A 200 10.96 11.65 10.99
N LEU A 201 9.80 11.33 11.62
CA LEU A 201 8.48 11.39 10.98
C LEU A 201 8.21 12.71 10.27
N ARG A 202 8.55 13.84 10.88
CA ARG A 202 8.26 15.17 10.29
C ARG A 202 9.01 15.39 8.98
N SER A 203 10.27 14.93 8.91
CA SER A 203 11.08 15.00 7.69
C SER A 203 10.53 14.08 6.60
N ILE A 204 10.23 12.82 6.96
CA ILE A 204 9.63 11.83 6.06
C ILE A 204 8.30 12.34 5.51
N ALA A 205 7.41 12.83 6.38
CA ALA A 205 6.10 13.35 5.98
C ALA A 205 6.20 14.59 5.07
N LYS A 206 7.20 15.47 5.31
CA LYS A 206 7.47 16.64 4.45
C LYS A 206 8.00 16.23 3.06
N ALA A 207 8.82 15.18 3.00
CA ALA A 207 9.28 14.62 1.72
C ALA A 207 8.11 13.96 0.97
N ALA A 208 7.34 13.10 1.66
CA ALA A 208 6.19 12.40 1.09
C ALA A 208 5.10 13.36 0.57
N GLU A 209 4.79 14.43 1.31
CA GLU A 209 3.80 15.46 0.90
C GLU A 209 4.12 16.10 -0.45
N LYS A 210 5.41 16.19 -0.82
CA LYS A 210 5.85 16.77 -2.09
C LYS A 210 6.04 15.73 -3.18
N ILE A 211 6.71 14.62 -2.85
CA ILE A 211 7.11 13.62 -3.84
C ILE A 211 5.90 12.80 -4.28
N VAL A 212 5.03 12.36 -3.36
CA VAL A 212 3.92 11.46 -3.69
C VAL A 212 2.93 12.06 -4.68
N PRO A 213 2.42 13.30 -4.51
CA PRO A 213 1.56 13.89 -5.52
C PRO A 213 2.27 14.09 -6.86
N ALA A 214 3.54 14.52 -6.84
CA ALA A 214 4.31 14.75 -8.06
C ALA A 214 4.55 13.45 -8.85
N MET A 215 4.95 12.36 -8.16
CA MET A 215 5.16 11.06 -8.82
C MET A 215 3.85 10.47 -9.34
N ALA A 216 2.75 10.62 -8.58
CA ALA A 216 1.44 10.14 -9.00
C ALA A 216 0.95 10.86 -10.26
N VAL A 217 1.12 12.20 -10.31
CA VAL A 217 0.78 13.01 -11.50
C VAL A 217 1.66 12.65 -12.70
N LEU A 218 2.98 12.51 -12.50
CA LEU A 218 3.90 12.09 -13.56
C LEU A 218 3.49 10.75 -14.15
N TYR A 219 3.26 9.75 -13.29
CA TYR A 219 2.86 8.41 -13.72
C TYR A 219 1.50 8.39 -14.40
N PHE A 220 0.53 9.15 -13.85
CA PHE A 220 -0.79 9.32 -14.43
C PHE A 220 -0.71 9.91 -15.84
N ILE A 221 0.02 11.00 -16.04
CA ILE A 221 0.18 11.64 -17.35
C ILE A 221 0.83 10.66 -18.33
N THR A 222 1.90 9.97 -17.93
CA THR A 222 2.61 9.03 -18.78
C THR A 222 1.70 7.87 -19.20
N THR A 223 1.01 7.22 -18.27
CA THR A 223 0.16 6.07 -18.56
C THR A 223 -1.10 6.48 -19.35
N VAL A 224 -1.75 7.59 -18.99
CA VAL A 224 -2.92 8.08 -19.73
C VAL A 224 -2.55 8.49 -21.16
N SER A 225 -1.38 9.11 -21.36
CA SER A 225 -0.91 9.44 -22.73
C SER A 225 -0.77 8.17 -23.57
N LEU A 226 -0.25 7.08 -22.98
CA LEU A 226 -0.15 5.80 -23.67
C LEU A 226 -1.53 5.20 -23.98
N LEU A 227 -2.46 5.24 -23.01
CA LEU A 227 -3.84 4.78 -23.23
C LEU A 227 -4.57 5.61 -24.30
N VAL A 228 -4.26 6.91 -24.44
CA VAL A 228 -4.79 7.75 -25.52
C VAL A 228 -4.19 7.33 -26.88
N ILE A 229 -2.91 6.98 -26.94
CA ILE A 229 -2.29 6.46 -28.17
C ILE A 229 -2.97 5.16 -28.61
N PHE A 230 -3.33 4.30 -27.68
CA PHE A 230 -3.96 3.00 -27.92
C PHE A 230 -5.46 2.98 -27.61
N TYR A 231 -6.17 4.11 -27.76
CA TYR A 231 -7.58 4.21 -27.37
C TYR A 231 -8.48 3.17 -28.05
N ASP A 232 -8.18 2.79 -29.30
CA ASP A 232 -8.92 1.78 -30.07
C ASP A 232 -8.81 0.37 -29.46
N GLN A 233 -7.75 0.09 -28.70
CA GLN A 233 -7.52 -1.19 -28.04
C GLN A 233 -8.20 -1.29 -26.66
N LEU A 234 -8.66 -0.17 -26.09
CA LEU A 234 -9.26 -0.14 -24.75
C LEU A 234 -10.50 -1.04 -24.62
N PRO A 235 -11.47 -1.05 -25.54
CA PRO A 235 -12.62 -1.94 -25.45
C PRO A 235 -12.21 -3.41 -25.47
N ILE A 236 -11.21 -3.76 -26.31
CA ILE A 236 -10.68 -5.13 -26.42
C ILE A 236 -9.98 -5.52 -25.10
N ALA A 237 -9.15 -4.63 -24.56
CA ALA A 237 -8.47 -4.87 -23.28
C ALA A 237 -9.46 -5.10 -22.13
N ILE A 238 -10.53 -4.31 -22.04
CA ILE A 238 -11.57 -4.49 -21.02
C ILE A 238 -12.27 -5.84 -21.21
N ALA A 239 -12.59 -6.22 -22.45
CA ALA A 239 -13.17 -7.53 -22.74
C ALA A 239 -12.23 -8.68 -22.32
N GLN A 240 -10.93 -8.57 -22.62
CA GLN A 240 -9.90 -9.54 -22.18
C GLN A 240 -9.77 -9.65 -20.67
N ILE A 241 -9.89 -8.53 -19.93
CA ILE A 241 -9.87 -8.52 -18.47
C ILE A 241 -11.05 -9.31 -17.91
N ILE A 242 -12.25 -9.05 -18.42
CA ILE A 242 -13.48 -9.71 -17.94
C ILE A 242 -13.47 -11.18 -18.36
N ASP A 243 -13.17 -11.47 -19.61
CA ASP A 243 -13.14 -12.85 -20.11
C ASP A 243 -12.07 -13.68 -19.38
N GLY A 244 -10.86 -13.15 -19.24
CA GLY A 244 -9.78 -13.81 -18.52
C GLY A 244 -10.04 -14.03 -17.03
N ALA A 245 -10.92 -13.23 -16.42
CA ALA A 245 -11.30 -13.40 -15.02
C ALA A 245 -12.25 -14.58 -14.79
N PHE A 246 -13.11 -14.93 -15.77
CA PHE A 246 -14.19 -15.90 -15.59
C PHE A 246 -14.10 -17.12 -16.52
N ASN A 247 -13.43 -17.00 -17.66
CA ASN A 247 -13.33 -18.09 -18.65
C ASN A 247 -11.90 -18.66 -18.74
N GLY A 248 -10.92 -18.00 -18.11
CA GLY A 248 -9.50 -18.32 -18.23
C GLY A 248 -8.94 -17.95 -19.62
N THR A 249 -7.65 -17.62 -19.70
CA THR A 249 -7.02 -17.34 -20.99
C THR A 249 -6.68 -18.66 -21.69
N ALA A 250 -7.32 -18.95 -22.83
CA ALA A 250 -7.00 -20.07 -23.70
C ALA A 250 -5.53 -20.09 -24.15
N ALA A 251 -4.84 -18.94 -24.10
CA ALA A 251 -3.42 -18.77 -24.42
C ALA A 251 -2.47 -19.53 -23.47
N MET A 252 -2.95 -19.97 -22.29
CA MET A 252 -2.12 -20.66 -21.29
C MET A 252 -2.10 -22.18 -21.45
N GLY A 253 -2.70 -22.76 -22.49
CA GLY A 253 -2.56 -24.18 -22.86
C GLY A 253 -3.05 -25.21 -21.79
N GLY A 254 -3.85 -24.77 -20.83
CA GLY A 254 -4.34 -25.59 -19.72
C GLY A 254 -5.86 -25.62 -19.60
N PHE A 255 -6.39 -26.44 -18.68
CA PHE A 255 -7.80 -26.43 -18.35
C PHE A 255 -8.24 -25.02 -17.92
N ALA A 256 -9.38 -24.53 -18.43
CA ALA A 256 -9.92 -23.19 -18.15
C ALA A 256 -9.98 -22.87 -16.64
N GLY A 257 -10.31 -23.85 -15.79
CA GLY A 257 -10.34 -23.70 -14.35
C GLY A 257 -8.99 -23.42 -13.70
N ALA A 258 -7.90 -23.93 -14.24
CA ALA A 258 -6.54 -23.63 -13.76
C ALA A 258 -6.16 -22.18 -14.08
N GLY A 259 -6.53 -21.67 -15.26
CA GLY A 259 -6.30 -20.28 -15.65
C GLY A 259 -7.06 -19.28 -14.76
N ILE A 260 -8.34 -19.55 -14.47
CA ILE A 260 -9.16 -18.72 -13.55
C ILE A 260 -8.55 -18.69 -12.16
N MET A 261 -8.16 -19.84 -11.61
CA MET A 261 -7.55 -19.91 -10.27
C MET A 261 -6.23 -19.14 -10.23
N LEU A 262 -5.44 -19.20 -11.28
CA LEU A 262 -4.18 -18.48 -11.37
C LEU A 262 -4.40 -16.95 -11.46
N ALA A 263 -5.38 -16.51 -12.27
CA ALA A 263 -5.77 -15.10 -12.35
C ALA A 263 -6.26 -14.57 -11.00
N LEU A 264 -7.13 -15.34 -10.32
CA LEU A 264 -7.64 -15.00 -9.00
C LEU A 264 -6.51 -14.90 -7.97
N ARG A 265 -5.67 -15.93 -7.87
CA ARG A 265 -4.57 -15.98 -6.89
C ARG A 265 -3.55 -14.86 -7.13
N SER A 266 -3.07 -14.70 -8.35
CA SER A 266 -2.06 -13.69 -8.69
C SER A 266 -2.62 -12.28 -8.55
N GLY A 267 -3.86 -12.04 -9.01
CA GLY A 267 -4.52 -10.74 -8.88
C GLY A 267 -4.74 -10.33 -7.42
N ILE A 268 -5.31 -11.21 -6.59
CA ILE A 268 -5.54 -10.92 -5.16
C ILE A 268 -4.23 -10.73 -4.43
N ALA A 269 -3.26 -11.66 -4.58
CA ALA A 269 -1.99 -11.59 -3.86
C ALA A 269 -1.21 -10.31 -4.19
N ARG A 270 -1.05 -10.00 -5.48
CA ARG A 270 -0.29 -8.80 -5.91
C ARG A 270 -1.08 -7.50 -5.68
N GLY A 271 -2.41 -7.53 -5.75
CA GLY A 271 -3.26 -6.40 -5.35
C GLY A 271 -3.11 -6.04 -3.87
N LEU A 272 -3.18 -7.02 -2.98
CA LEU A 272 -3.01 -6.82 -1.53
C LEU A 272 -1.57 -6.49 -1.16
N PHE A 273 -0.59 -7.03 -1.87
CA PHE A 273 0.81 -6.65 -1.72
C PHE A 273 1.03 -5.16 -2.05
N SER A 274 0.41 -4.65 -3.13
CA SER A 274 0.52 -3.25 -3.54
C SER A 274 -0.14 -2.31 -2.54
N ASN A 275 -1.43 -2.50 -2.24
CA ASN A 275 -2.19 -1.56 -1.41
C ASN A 275 -2.08 -1.80 0.10
N GLU A 276 -1.45 -2.89 0.52
CA GLU A 276 -1.21 -3.27 1.93
C GLU A 276 -2.49 -3.34 2.79
N SER A 277 -3.67 -3.58 2.20
CA SER A 277 -4.92 -3.66 2.98
C SER A 277 -4.98 -4.97 3.77
N GLY A 278 -5.06 -4.86 5.09
CA GLY A 278 -5.04 -6.02 5.99
C GLY A 278 -3.64 -6.41 6.48
N LEU A 279 -2.57 -5.80 5.94
CA LEU A 279 -1.21 -6.04 6.42
C LEU A 279 -0.91 -5.31 7.74
N GLY A 280 -1.63 -4.20 8.03
CA GLY A 280 -1.45 -3.46 9.28
C GLY A 280 -0.32 -2.42 9.28
N SER A 281 0.33 -2.17 8.15
CA SER A 281 1.42 -1.18 8.01
C SER A 281 0.90 0.26 8.08
N ALA A 282 -0.04 0.63 7.23
CA ALA A 282 -0.57 1.99 7.13
C ALA A 282 -1.20 2.56 8.43
N PRO A 283 -1.86 1.78 9.31
CA PRO A 283 -2.35 2.28 10.58
C PRO A 283 -1.25 2.84 11.49
N ILE A 284 0.01 2.45 11.31
CA ILE A 284 1.14 2.97 12.09
C ILE A 284 1.28 4.49 11.91
N VAL A 285 1.23 4.98 10.67
CA VAL A 285 1.29 6.42 10.40
C VAL A 285 -0.08 7.09 10.54
N ALA A 286 -1.17 6.38 10.28
CA ALA A 286 -2.53 6.91 10.44
C ALA A 286 -2.80 7.34 11.90
N ALA A 287 -2.21 6.67 12.89
CA ALA A 287 -2.29 7.05 14.30
C ALA A 287 -1.73 8.45 14.57
N ALA A 288 -0.68 8.86 13.85
CA ALA A 288 -0.04 10.16 14.03
C ALA A 288 -0.82 11.33 13.40
N ALA A 289 -1.92 11.08 12.69
CA ALA A 289 -2.73 12.11 12.06
C ALA A 289 -3.47 12.98 13.09
N LYS A 290 -3.49 14.30 12.85
CA LYS A 290 -4.24 15.27 13.66
C LYS A 290 -5.73 15.16 13.40
N THR A 291 -6.43 14.37 14.19
CA THR A 291 -7.88 14.22 14.13
C THR A 291 -8.47 13.93 15.50
N LYS A 292 -9.74 14.35 15.69
CA LYS A 292 -10.53 13.98 16.88
C LYS A 292 -11.36 12.71 16.65
N TRP A 293 -11.57 12.34 15.38
CA TRP A 293 -12.53 11.31 15.03
C TRP A 293 -11.83 10.11 14.38
N PRO A 294 -11.83 8.95 15.05
CA PRO A 294 -11.28 7.71 14.48
C PRO A 294 -11.84 7.39 13.08
N ALA A 295 -13.16 7.53 12.91
CA ALA A 295 -13.83 7.28 11.64
C ALA A 295 -13.43 8.26 10.52
N GLU A 296 -13.05 9.50 10.85
CA GLU A 296 -12.55 10.47 9.87
C GLU A 296 -11.21 10.00 9.27
N GLN A 297 -10.30 9.55 10.14
CA GLN A 297 -9.04 8.98 9.67
C GLN A 297 -9.26 7.66 8.92
N GLY A 298 -10.22 6.83 9.34
CA GLY A 298 -10.62 5.65 8.58
C GLY A 298 -11.04 5.99 7.14
N LEU A 299 -11.88 7.03 6.96
CA LEU A 299 -12.28 7.51 5.64
C LEU A 299 -11.08 7.96 4.79
N ILE A 300 -10.14 8.68 5.39
CA ILE A 300 -8.93 9.14 4.70
C ILE A 300 -8.05 7.93 4.33
N SER A 301 -7.83 7.00 5.26
CA SER A 301 -7.01 5.81 5.04
C SER A 301 -7.53 4.92 3.91
N MET A 302 -8.86 4.74 3.79
CA MET A 302 -9.41 3.91 2.71
C MET A 302 -9.16 4.48 1.31
N THR A 303 -8.96 5.81 1.18
CA THR A 303 -8.64 6.43 -0.11
C THR A 303 -7.25 6.03 -0.60
N GLY A 304 -6.35 5.62 0.29
CA GLY A 304 -5.05 5.08 -0.08
C GLY A 304 -5.18 3.87 -0.99
N THR A 305 -5.99 2.87 -0.62
CA THR A 305 -6.26 1.68 -1.45
C THR A 305 -6.94 2.06 -2.77
N PHE A 306 -7.84 3.03 -2.76
CA PHE A 306 -8.47 3.53 -3.98
C PHE A 306 -7.45 4.14 -4.95
N ILE A 307 -6.59 5.02 -4.47
CA ILE A 307 -5.57 5.68 -5.28
C ILE A 307 -4.53 4.66 -5.77
N ASP A 308 -4.03 3.81 -4.88
CA ASP A 308 -3.01 2.82 -5.18
C ASP A 308 -3.47 1.82 -6.24
N THR A 309 -4.58 1.15 -6.01
CA THR A 309 -4.96 -0.01 -6.84
C THR A 309 -6.02 0.35 -7.89
N ILE A 310 -7.10 1.06 -7.49
CA ILE A 310 -8.16 1.38 -8.46
C ILE A 310 -7.68 2.41 -9.49
N ILE A 311 -6.74 3.30 -9.13
CA ILE A 311 -6.17 4.25 -10.09
C ILE A 311 -4.83 3.73 -10.62
N ILE A 312 -3.77 3.68 -9.80
CA ILE A 312 -2.40 3.47 -10.30
C ILE A 312 -2.20 2.06 -10.87
N CYS A 313 -2.60 0.98 -10.15
CA CYS A 313 -2.46 -0.37 -10.70
C CYS A 313 -3.33 -0.60 -11.93
N THR A 314 -4.52 0.02 -12.00
CA THR A 314 -5.38 -0.04 -13.20
C THR A 314 -4.70 0.57 -14.41
N LEU A 315 -4.08 1.75 -14.25
CA LEU A 315 -3.34 2.40 -15.32
C LEU A 315 -2.17 1.54 -15.81
N THR A 316 -1.39 0.96 -14.89
CA THR A 316 -0.31 0.02 -15.24
C THR A 316 -0.84 -1.19 -15.99
N GLY A 317 -1.88 -1.83 -15.44
CA GLY A 317 -2.44 -3.05 -16.03
C GLY A 317 -3.05 -2.81 -17.41
N LEU A 318 -3.82 -1.74 -17.58
CA LEU A 318 -4.36 -1.37 -18.89
C LEU A 318 -3.24 -1.09 -19.91
N THR A 319 -2.20 -0.35 -19.50
CA THR A 319 -1.05 -0.08 -20.37
C THR A 319 -0.38 -1.37 -20.87
N ILE A 320 -0.19 -2.35 -19.98
CA ILE A 320 0.40 -3.66 -20.33
C ILE A 320 -0.52 -4.45 -21.25
N ILE A 321 -1.83 -4.39 -21.03
CA ILE A 321 -2.80 -5.19 -21.82
C ILE A 321 -3.00 -4.58 -23.21
N VAL A 322 -3.21 -3.25 -23.32
CA VAL A 322 -3.44 -2.60 -24.63
C VAL A 322 -2.21 -2.67 -25.53
N SER A 323 -1.00 -2.69 -24.96
CA SER A 323 0.24 -2.83 -25.73
C SER A 323 0.48 -4.22 -26.28
N GLY A 324 -0.22 -5.25 -25.76
CA GLY A 324 0.05 -6.65 -26.12
C GLY A 324 1.36 -7.24 -25.54
N ALA A 325 2.13 -6.45 -24.80
CA ALA A 325 3.44 -6.87 -24.26
C ALA A 325 3.35 -8.12 -23.34
N TRP A 326 2.22 -8.31 -22.67
CA TRP A 326 1.99 -9.45 -21.77
C TRP A 326 2.05 -10.83 -22.48
N LEU A 327 1.91 -10.87 -23.83
CA LEU A 327 2.04 -12.08 -24.63
C LEU A 327 3.52 -12.48 -24.86
N GLY A 328 4.48 -11.56 -24.66
CA GLY A 328 5.90 -11.81 -24.80
C GLY A 328 6.46 -12.70 -23.69
N ASN A 329 7.80 -12.77 -23.55
CA ASN A 329 8.48 -13.63 -22.57
C ASN A 329 8.98 -12.87 -21.33
N THR A 330 8.92 -11.54 -21.34
CA THR A 330 9.37 -10.69 -20.24
C THR A 330 8.42 -10.71 -19.05
N ASN A 331 8.92 -10.29 -17.89
CA ASN A 331 8.16 -10.22 -16.65
C ASN A 331 8.56 -8.97 -15.84
N GLY A 332 7.75 -8.63 -14.83
CA GLY A 332 8.06 -7.58 -13.87
C GLY A 332 8.31 -6.21 -14.52
N ALA A 333 9.42 -5.56 -14.17
CA ALA A 333 9.77 -4.25 -14.68
C ALA A 333 10.01 -4.24 -16.21
N GLU A 334 10.63 -5.29 -16.73
CA GLU A 334 10.94 -5.43 -18.17
C GLU A 334 9.64 -5.48 -19.00
N LEU A 335 8.64 -6.22 -18.54
CA LEU A 335 7.32 -6.27 -19.17
C LEU A 335 6.66 -4.89 -19.24
N THR A 336 6.70 -4.14 -18.14
CA THR A 336 6.17 -2.77 -18.14
C THR A 336 6.97 -1.85 -19.06
N GLN A 337 8.29 -2.05 -19.13
CA GLN A 337 9.17 -1.28 -20.04
C GLN A 337 8.83 -1.56 -21.50
N GLU A 338 8.62 -2.82 -21.88
CA GLU A 338 8.16 -3.19 -23.23
C GLU A 338 6.81 -2.54 -23.54
N ALA A 339 5.86 -2.58 -22.61
CA ALA A 339 4.57 -1.94 -22.77
C ALA A 339 4.69 -0.42 -23.01
N PHE A 340 5.58 0.26 -22.29
CA PHE A 340 5.85 1.69 -22.51
C PHE A 340 6.56 1.95 -23.83
N ALA A 341 7.45 1.05 -24.27
CA ALA A 341 8.21 1.19 -25.49
C ALA A 341 7.33 1.16 -26.74
N THR A 342 6.19 0.47 -26.70
CA THR A 342 5.23 0.42 -27.83
C THR A 342 4.66 1.80 -28.19
N GLY A 343 4.52 2.73 -27.20
CA GLY A 343 4.00 4.06 -27.44
C GLY A 343 5.05 5.16 -27.41
N PHE A 344 6.09 5.03 -26.58
CA PHE A 344 7.12 6.05 -26.36
C PHE A 344 8.47 5.73 -26.99
N GLY A 345 8.65 4.54 -27.60
CA GLY A 345 9.90 4.16 -28.22
C GLY A 345 11.10 4.25 -27.26
N ASN A 346 12.19 4.86 -27.70
CA ASN A 346 13.47 4.92 -26.98
C ASN A 346 13.44 5.73 -25.67
N ILE A 347 12.40 6.55 -25.41
CA ILE A 347 12.30 7.31 -24.15
C ILE A 347 11.62 6.51 -23.04
N ALA A 348 10.96 5.40 -23.37
CA ALA A 348 10.22 4.56 -22.43
C ALA A 348 11.05 4.07 -21.25
N PRO A 349 12.29 3.55 -21.43
CA PRO A 349 13.13 3.10 -20.34
C PRO A 349 13.39 4.21 -19.30
N ILE A 350 13.61 5.43 -19.77
CA ILE A 350 13.87 6.59 -18.90
C ILE A 350 12.61 6.97 -18.11
N LEU A 351 11.45 7.05 -18.77
CA LEU A 351 10.18 7.40 -18.12
C LEU A 351 9.81 6.38 -17.03
N LEU A 352 9.96 5.10 -17.34
CA LEU A 352 9.68 4.05 -16.36
C LEU A 352 10.67 4.06 -15.20
N THR A 353 11.97 4.20 -15.49
CA THR A 353 13.02 4.21 -14.45
C THR A 353 12.85 5.40 -13.51
N VAL A 354 12.53 6.59 -14.01
CA VAL A 354 12.24 7.75 -13.16
C VAL A 354 11.02 7.49 -12.29
N SER A 355 9.93 6.97 -12.87
CA SER A 355 8.71 6.64 -12.13
C SER A 355 8.97 5.59 -11.04
N LEU A 356 9.64 4.48 -11.40
CA LEU A 356 9.97 3.40 -10.48
C LEU A 356 10.91 3.87 -9.36
N THR A 357 11.90 4.70 -9.70
CA THR A 357 12.83 5.29 -8.71
C THR A 357 12.09 6.15 -7.70
N LEU A 358 11.19 7.03 -8.14
CA LEU A 358 10.40 7.86 -7.22
C LEU A 358 9.49 7.02 -6.33
N PHE A 359 8.80 6.02 -6.89
CA PHE A 359 7.93 5.11 -6.17
C PHE A 359 8.71 4.32 -5.12
N ALA A 360 9.77 3.65 -5.52
CA ALA A 360 10.57 2.83 -4.62
C ALA A 360 11.31 3.68 -3.56
N PHE A 361 11.80 4.87 -3.91
CA PHE A 361 12.42 5.79 -2.97
C PHE A 361 11.46 6.21 -1.85
N THR A 362 10.24 6.58 -2.20
CA THR A 362 9.25 6.96 -1.18
C THR A 362 8.83 5.78 -0.32
N THR A 363 8.79 4.56 -0.88
CA THR A 363 8.50 3.33 -0.13
C THR A 363 9.56 3.07 0.94
N ILE A 364 10.85 3.23 0.63
CA ILE A 364 11.93 3.13 1.61
C ILE A 364 11.72 4.11 2.78
N LEU A 365 11.32 5.34 2.49
CA LEU A 365 11.07 6.35 3.52
C LEU A 365 9.87 6.01 4.42
N GLY A 366 8.75 5.58 3.83
CA GLY A 366 7.54 5.21 4.55
C GLY A 366 7.75 4.00 5.46
N TRP A 367 8.38 2.96 4.94
CA TRP A 367 8.67 1.74 5.68
C TRP A 367 9.73 1.93 6.76
N ASN A 368 10.68 2.86 6.58
CA ASN A 368 11.59 3.23 7.67
C ASN A 368 10.81 3.67 8.92
N TYR A 369 9.81 4.53 8.76
CA TYR A 369 8.98 4.97 9.88
C TYR A 369 8.19 3.81 10.50
N TYR A 370 7.64 2.91 9.68
CA TYR A 370 6.88 1.76 10.19
C TYR A 370 7.74 0.84 11.04
N GLY A 371 8.91 0.47 10.55
CA GLY A 371 9.84 -0.37 11.29
C GLY A 371 10.38 0.31 12.55
N GLU A 372 10.65 1.62 12.51
CA GLU A 372 11.04 2.39 13.70
C GLU A 372 9.96 2.32 14.79
N ARG A 373 8.69 2.49 14.42
CA ARG A 373 7.58 2.40 15.40
C ARG A 373 7.38 0.98 15.93
N CYS A 374 7.57 -0.04 15.10
CA CYS A 374 7.57 -1.43 15.53
C CYS A 374 8.69 -1.70 16.54
N LEU A 375 9.91 -1.24 16.26
CA LEU A 375 11.02 -1.39 17.20
C LEU A 375 10.81 -0.62 18.51
N VAL A 376 10.25 0.59 18.46
CA VAL A 376 9.90 1.37 19.65
C VAL A 376 8.94 0.60 20.56
N TYR A 377 7.96 -0.09 19.99
CA TYR A 377 7.04 -0.94 20.76
C TYR A 377 7.77 -2.12 21.44
N LEU A 378 8.77 -2.72 20.77
CA LEU A 378 9.52 -3.87 21.29
C LEU A 378 10.62 -3.50 22.28
N ALA A 379 11.36 -2.43 22.02
CA ALA A 379 12.62 -2.10 22.70
C ALA A 379 12.68 -0.65 23.26
N GLY A 380 11.61 0.14 23.09
CA GLY A 380 11.56 1.52 23.55
C GLY A 380 12.28 2.53 22.65
N VAL A 381 12.14 3.82 22.99
CA VAL A 381 12.63 4.93 22.16
C VAL A 381 14.16 5.03 22.08
N LYS A 382 14.86 4.45 23.04
CA LYS A 382 16.35 4.44 23.06
C LYS A 382 16.95 3.65 21.89
N ALA A 383 16.19 2.75 21.29
CA ALA A 383 16.63 1.94 20.15
C ALA A 383 16.59 2.69 18.80
N ILE A 384 15.94 3.86 18.73
CA ILE A 384 15.77 4.62 17.47
C ILE A 384 17.11 4.92 16.76
N PRO A 385 18.15 5.46 17.42
CA PRO A 385 19.40 5.77 16.72
C PRO A 385 20.06 4.53 16.11
N VAL A 386 20.07 3.42 16.86
CA VAL A 386 20.64 2.14 16.40
C VAL A 386 19.86 1.62 15.19
N TYR A 387 18.53 1.69 15.23
CA TYR A 387 17.68 1.29 14.12
C TYR A 387 17.99 2.08 12.84
N ARG A 388 18.07 3.41 12.94
CA ARG A 388 18.33 4.27 11.77
C ARG A 388 19.68 4.00 11.14
N VAL A 389 20.71 3.80 11.96
CA VAL A 389 22.05 3.41 11.46
C VAL A 389 22.01 2.05 10.80
N ALA A 390 21.39 1.04 11.44
CA ALA A 390 21.24 -0.30 10.87
C ALA A 390 20.46 -0.27 9.54
N TYR A 391 19.41 0.54 9.47
CA TYR A 391 18.59 0.70 8.26
C TYR A 391 19.43 1.26 7.09
N VAL A 392 20.25 2.29 7.34
CA VAL A 392 21.16 2.87 6.34
C VAL A 392 22.18 1.85 5.87
N VAL A 393 22.75 1.04 6.80
CA VAL A 393 23.71 -0.03 6.46
C VAL A 393 23.02 -1.11 5.58
N ILE A 394 21.79 -1.47 5.89
CA ILE A 394 21.02 -2.44 5.09
C ILE A 394 20.76 -1.89 3.68
N ILE A 395 20.40 -0.61 3.52
CA ILE A 395 20.27 0.01 2.20
C ILE A 395 21.56 -0.14 1.41
N ALA A 396 22.70 0.19 2.02
CA ALA A 396 24.00 0.10 1.36
C ALA A 396 24.37 -1.33 0.95
N GLY A 397 23.94 -2.34 1.73
CA GLY A 397 24.24 -3.76 1.47
C GLY A 397 23.22 -4.45 0.55
N SER A 398 21.97 -4.01 0.52
CA SER A 398 20.85 -4.75 -0.10
C SER A 398 20.96 -4.86 -1.63
N ALA A 399 21.60 -3.92 -2.29
CA ALA A 399 21.79 -3.95 -3.74
C ALA A 399 22.73 -5.09 -4.23
N PHE A 400 23.46 -5.70 -3.31
CA PHE A 400 24.41 -6.79 -3.61
C PHE A 400 23.86 -8.18 -3.27
N LEU A 401 22.61 -8.24 -2.74
CA LEU A 401 21.95 -9.50 -2.41
C LEU A 401 21.27 -10.12 -3.64
N GLN A 402 21.07 -11.44 -3.61
CA GLN A 402 20.39 -12.15 -4.71
C GLN A 402 18.89 -11.84 -4.72
N LEU A 403 18.36 -11.54 -5.91
CA LEU A 403 17.01 -11.01 -6.11
C LEU A 403 15.91 -11.99 -5.66
N GLU A 404 16.02 -13.27 -6.03
CA GLU A 404 14.99 -14.27 -5.75
C GLU A 404 14.80 -14.54 -4.25
N GLU A 405 15.92 -14.63 -3.51
CA GLU A 405 15.88 -14.86 -2.06
C GLU A 405 15.29 -13.66 -1.31
N ILE A 406 15.58 -12.44 -1.79
CA ILE A 406 15.05 -11.19 -1.22
C ILE A 406 13.53 -11.14 -1.35
N TRP A 407 13.00 -11.44 -2.55
CA TRP A 407 11.56 -11.39 -2.80
C TRP A 407 10.81 -12.45 -1.99
N ALA A 408 11.31 -13.68 -1.93
CA ALA A 408 10.70 -14.74 -1.15
C ALA A 408 10.67 -14.40 0.36
N LEU A 409 11.78 -13.88 0.89
CA LEU A 409 11.83 -13.45 2.30
C LEU A 409 10.89 -12.27 2.56
N ALA A 410 10.82 -11.30 1.66
CA ALA A 410 9.93 -10.15 1.76
C ALA A 410 8.45 -10.58 1.80
N ASP A 411 8.06 -11.48 0.92
CA ASP A 411 6.69 -12.00 0.86
C ASP A 411 6.36 -12.77 2.15
N ILE A 412 7.24 -13.64 2.64
CA ILE A 412 7.03 -14.40 3.89
C ILE A 412 6.78 -13.47 5.09
N VAL A 413 7.68 -12.53 5.36
CA VAL A 413 7.56 -11.65 6.55
C VAL A 413 6.34 -10.75 6.45
N ASN A 414 6.00 -10.31 5.24
CA ASN A 414 4.83 -9.49 4.97
C ASN A 414 3.52 -10.26 5.24
N GLY A 415 3.44 -11.52 4.78
CA GLY A 415 2.30 -12.39 5.03
C GLY A 415 2.13 -12.73 6.52
N LEU A 416 3.23 -13.03 7.22
CA LEU A 416 3.20 -13.30 8.66
C LEU A 416 2.79 -12.08 9.49
N MET A 417 3.13 -10.87 9.06
CA MET A 417 2.69 -9.61 9.68
C MET A 417 1.17 -9.42 9.59
N ALA A 418 0.53 -9.88 8.51
CA ALA A 418 -0.91 -9.72 8.29
C ALA A 418 -1.77 -10.48 9.32
N ILE A 419 -1.35 -11.68 9.73
CA ILE A 419 -2.15 -12.56 10.57
C ILE A 419 -2.56 -11.90 11.89
N PRO A 420 -1.64 -11.37 12.72
CA PRO A 420 -2.00 -10.66 13.94
C PRO A 420 -2.96 -9.50 13.72
N ASN A 421 -2.78 -8.74 12.64
CA ASN A 421 -3.63 -7.63 12.30
C ASN A 421 -5.06 -8.07 11.96
N LEU A 422 -5.22 -9.09 11.13
CA LEU A 422 -6.54 -9.59 10.73
C LEU A 422 -7.33 -10.16 11.92
N ILE A 423 -6.67 -10.86 12.83
CA ILE A 423 -7.27 -11.31 14.09
C ILE A 423 -7.81 -10.12 14.89
N ALA A 424 -7.03 -9.05 14.99
CA ALA A 424 -7.46 -7.85 15.71
C ALA A 424 -8.62 -7.12 15.02
N LEU A 425 -8.59 -7.00 13.69
CA LEU A 425 -9.66 -6.37 12.92
C LEU A 425 -10.99 -7.08 13.11
N LEU A 426 -11.00 -8.41 13.06
CA LEU A 426 -12.18 -9.22 13.31
C LEU A 426 -12.69 -9.05 14.74
N GLY A 427 -11.80 -9.16 15.73
CA GLY A 427 -12.14 -9.03 17.16
C GLY A 427 -12.63 -7.64 17.54
N LEU A 428 -12.09 -6.58 16.92
CA LEU A 428 -12.42 -5.18 17.24
C LEU A 428 -13.43 -4.56 16.27
N SER A 429 -14.01 -5.33 15.35
CA SER A 429 -14.97 -4.84 14.36
C SER A 429 -16.17 -4.13 14.96
N GLY A 430 -16.63 -4.55 16.14
CA GLY A 430 -17.71 -3.88 16.89
C GLY A 430 -17.36 -2.46 17.31
N ILE A 431 -16.09 -2.21 17.68
CA ILE A 431 -15.58 -0.88 18.04
C ILE A 431 -15.56 0.01 16.80
N VAL A 432 -15.11 -0.51 15.66
CA VAL A 432 -15.12 0.22 14.39
C VAL A 432 -16.52 0.68 14.01
N VAL A 433 -17.52 -0.22 14.11
CA VAL A 433 -18.94 0.11 13.85
C VAL A 433 -19.43 1.20 14.79
N THR A 434 -19.08 1.11 16.07
CA THR A 434 -19.51 2.09 17.10
C THR A 434 -18.92 3.47 16.82
N GLU A 435 -17.62 3.57 16.55
CA GLU A 435 -16.95 4.84 16.22
C GLU A 435 -17.47 5.44 14.90
N THR A 436 -17.79 4.58 13.93
CA THR A 436 -18.42 4.99 12.66
C THR A 436 -19.80 5.63 12.92
N LYS A 437 -20.68 4.96 13.69
CA LYS A 437 -22.01 5.49 14.03
C LYS A 437 -21.93 6.82 14.77
N LYS A 438 -21.03 6.93 15.77
CA LYS A 438 -20.83 8.18 16.53
C LYS A 438 -20.42 9.35 15.63
N TYR A 439 -19.50 9.11 14.70
CA TYR A 439 -19.03 10.14 13.78
C TYR A 439 -20.12 10.63 12.83
N PHE A 440 -20.87 9.72 12.19
CA PHE A 440 -21.92 10.12 11.26
C PHE A 440 -23.09 10.79 11.97
N HIS A 441 -23.48 10.33 13.15
CA HIS A 441 -24.50 11.01 13.98
C HIS A 441 -24.08 12.44 14.36
N HIS A 442 -22.81 12.63 14.75
CA HIS A 442 -22.27 13.98 15.00
C HIS A 442 -22.38 14.88 13.77
N LEU A 443 -22.12 14.35 12.60
CA LEU A 443 -22.20 15.11 11.34
C LEU A 443 -23.64 15.51 11.02
N GLU A 444 -24.62 14.63 11.23
CA GLU A 444 -26.04 14.91 11.02
C GLU A 444 -26.50 16.06 11.92
N ILE A 445 -26.18 16.00 13.22
CA ILE A 445 -26.50 17.08 14.15
C ILE A 445 -25.90 18.41 13.72
N ARG A 446 -24.64 18.39 13.28
CA ARG A 446 -23.96 19.59 12.80
C ARG A 446 -24.62 20.17 11.55
N ASP A 447 -24.99 19.32 10.59
CA ASP A 447 -25.62 19.75 9.35
C ASP A 447 -27.02 20.34 9.59
N VAL A 448 -27.80 19.78 10.53
CA VAL A 448 -29.08 20.33 10.96
C VAL A 448 -28.89 21.73 11.60
N LYS A 449 -27.90 21.85 12.52
CA LYS A 449 -27.62 23.16 13.16
C LYS A 449 -27.17 24.21 12.11
N LEU A 450 -26.40 23.81 11.12
CA LEU A 450 -25.94 24.72 10.07
C LEU A 450 -27.09 25.18 9.17
N LYS A 451 -28.00 24.29 8.81
CA LYS A 451 -29.23 24.63 8.05
C LYS A 451 -30.10 25.60 8.83
N ALA A 452 -30.34 25.32 10.12
CA ALA A 452 -31.14 26.22 11.00
C ALA A 452 -30.49 27.61 11.15
N TYR A 453 -29.16 27.68 11.28
CA TYR A 453 -28.45 28.96 11.33
C TYR A 453 -28.57 29.75 10.03
N LYS A 454 -28.43 29.11 8.87
CA LYS A 454 -28.57 29.75 7.54
C LYS A 454 -30.02 30.27 7.34
N ALA A 455 -31.04 29.48 7.71
CA ALA A 455 -32.43 29.88 7.61
C ALA A 455 -32.73 31.13 8.46
N ARG A 456 -32.23 31.18 9.71
CA ARG A 456 -32.36 32.38 10.57
C ARG A 456 -31.68 33.63 10.02
N ARG A 457 -30.61 33.47 9.22
CA ARG A 457 -29.86 34.60 8.63
C ARG A 457 -30.54 35.14 7.38
N ILE A 458 -31.22 34.29 6.62
CA ILE A 458 -31.98 34.67 5.41
C ILE A 458 -33.30 35.36 5.82
N GLY A 459 -33.97 34.89 6.88
CA GLY A 459 -35.19 35.54 7.39
C GLY A 459 -34.99 36.84 8.17
N LYS A 460 -33.72 37.29 8.32
CA LYS A 460 -33.36 38.60 8.89
C LYS A 460 -32.91 39.63 7.85
N LYS A 461 -32.92 39.28 6.56
CA LYS A 461 -32.79 40.20 5.40
C LYS A 461 -34.17 40.42 4.79
#